data_01b8070ec5cd4ced312780b750a46ab0
#
_entry.id   01b8070ec5cd4ced312780b750a46ab0
#
_cell.length_a   1.000
_cell.length_b   1.000
_cell.length_c   1.000
_cell.angle_alpha   90.00
_cell.angle_beta   90.00
_cell.angle_gamma   90.00
#
_symmetry.space_group_name_H-M   'P 1'
#
loop_
_entity.id
_entity.type
_entity.pdbx_description
1 polymer ?
#
loop_
_entity_poly.entity_id
_entity_poly.type
_entity_poly.pdbx_seq_one_letter_code
_entity_poly.pdbx_strand_id
1 'polypeptide(L)'
;MQLKSAFITLCSAVLTFSLLISEPLKAQTNLQLPDLGTSALQALPLEKEKAIGEVMMMQIRGSSPLINDPVLDEYLTTLGRKLVANANDVRFGFSFFWLNNPEINAFAFYGGHVGVHTGLIAQADNESQFASVLGHEIAHVTQRHLARRIQQQQDNSGLTIAGMIAGILAAVVAPDAGMAIISASQTQSAFSQLTHSRSAEQEADRMGMQTLNNAGFDARASSEFLTKLAAQIRYKYKPPAFLLTHPLPESRVSDVRLRAEQYPKRQVSSSLDFDLAKSRVLARYDNKPENAEALFRKLMRENTYNNVALQYGLAISLLDQKKTDEAQPILDKLLADDPKNLFYIDTKTDLLIAQKKAAEAVSYLSELNNYRPNNQVITLNYANAALEAEQYELAENILKSFLLEKPDHSLGKQLLTDAYKKQEKLAAYHEANADVLSQYGVYLKAADEIQKALNFVEPSENVKQQRLKALLTQYRLLQKELARL
;
A
#
# COMPACT_ATOMS: atom_id res chain seq x y z
N MET A 1 2.68 46.15 -74.48
CA MET A 1 2.50 46.53 -73.06
C MET A 1 1.53 45.62 -72.31
N GLN A 2 0.84 44.69 -72.94
CA GLN A 2 -0.16 43.82 -72.30
C GLN A 2 0.40 42.48 -71.74
N LEU A 3 1.57 41.99 -72.23
CA LEU A 3 2.12 40.74 -71.77
C LEU A 3 2.88 40.83 -70.37
N LYS A 4 3.38 42.02 -70.05
CA LYS A 4 4.08 42.20 -68.72
C LYS A 4 3.11 42.32 -67.53
N SER A 5 1.88 42.82 -67.79
CA SER A 5 0.86 42.94 -66.75
C SER A 5 0.30 41.55 -66.31
N ALA A 6 0.10 40.65 -67.30
CA ALA A 6 -0.42 39.29 -67.00
C ALA A 6 0.56 38.41 -66.18
N PHE A 7 1.87 38.60 -66.43
CA PHE A 7 2.88 37.84 -65.69
C PHE A 7 3.04 38.27 -64.22
N ILE A 8 2.91 39.56 -63.95
CA ILE A 8 2.97 40.11 -62.59
C ILE A 8 1.73 39.70 -61.79
N THR A 9 0.54 39.68 -62.43
CA THR A 9 -0.70 39.22 -61.73
C THR A 9 -0.69 37.73 -61.44
N LEU A 10 -0.09 36.90 -62.30
CA LEU A 10 0.02 35.47 -62.10
C LEU A 10 1.02 35.13 -61.00
N CYS A 11 2.16 35.84 -60.94
CA CYS A 11 3.14 35.66 -59.84
C CYS A 11 2.61 36.13 -58.48
N SER A 12 1.79 37.22 -58.45
CA SER A 12 1.18 37.65 -57.18
C SER A 12 0.10 36.69 -56.69
N ALA A 13 -0.66 36.04 -57.58
CA ALA A 13 -1.67 35.05 -57.21
C ALA A 13 -1.06 33.74 -56.70
N VAL A 14 0.10 33.32 -57.21
CA VAL A 14 0.81 32.14 -56.74
C VAL A 14 1.47 32.41 -55.38
N LEU A 15 1.99 33.62 -55.12
CA LEU A 15 2.59 33.96 -53.81
C LEU A 15 1.50 34.11 -52.71
N THR A 16 0.30 34.61 -53.03
CA THR A 16 -0.80 34.73 -52.06
C THR A 16 -1.46 33.38 -51.76
N PHE A 17 -1.46 32.43 -52.68
CA PHE A 17 -2.00 31.09 -52.48
C PHE A 17 -1.06 30.21 -51.62
N SER A 18 0.26 30.46 -51.69
CA SER A 18 1.25 29.74 -50.87
C SER A 18 1.25 30.19 -49.39
N LEU A 19 0.65 31.33 -49.04
CA LEU A 19 0.58 31.85 -47.68
C LEU A 19 -0.71 31.45 -46.93
N LEU A 20 -1.66 30.82 -47.61
CA LEU A 20 -2.93 30.38 -47.02
C LEU A 20 -3.00 28.89 -46.66
N ILE A 21 -1.93 28.12 -46.90
CA ILE A 21 -1.83 26.72 -46.51
C ILE A 21 -0.66 26.50 -45.51
N SER A 22 -0.56 27.39 -44.54
CA SER A 22 0.20 27.08 -43.33
C SER A 22 -0.79 26.59 -42.24
N GLU A 23 -1.23 25.34 -42.36
CA GLU A 23 -1.76 24.66 -41.20
C GLU A 23 -0.65 24.66 -40.13
N PRO A 24 -0.95 25.02 -38.86
CA PRO A 24 0.04 24.83 -37.82
C PRO A 24 0.34 23.34 -37.76
N LEU A 25 1.58 22.98 -38.12
CA LEU A 25 2.12 21.67 -37.81
C LEU A 25 1.98 21.47 -36.30
N LYS A 26 0.89 20.86 -35.85
CA LYS A 26 0.83 20.26 -34.53
C LYS A 26 1.92 19.20 -34.55
N ALA A 27 3.08 19.56 -34.02
CA ALA A 27 4.07 18.56 -33.61
C ALA A 27 3.36 17.64 -32.62
N GLN A 28 2.80 16.56 -33.13
CA GLN A 28 2.50 15.38 -32.33
C GLN A 28 3.86 14.84 -31.91
N THR A 29 4.35 15.34 -30.77
CA THR A 29 5.41 14.68 -30.03
C THR A 29 4.81 13.43 -29.36
N ASN A 30 4.25 12.52 -30.18
CA ASN A 30 4.21 11.13 -29.83
C ASN A 30 5.63 10.59 -30.04
N LEU A 31 6.55 10.99 -29.19
CA LEU A 31 7.73 10.21 -28.86
C LEU A 31 7.20 8.97 -28.09
N GLN A 32 6.57 8.06 -28.82
CA GLN A 32 6.55 6.67 -28.39
C GLN A 32 8.01 6.21 -28.44
N LEU A 33 8.68 6.34 -27.30
CA LEU A 33 9.92 5.62 -27.08
C LEU A 33 9.64 4.14 -27.40
N PRO A 34 10.58 3.43 -28.08
CA PRO A 34 10.42 2.00 -28.32
C PRO A 34 10.03 1.32 -27.01
N ASP A 35 8.97 0.52 -27.03
CA ASP A 35 8.54 -0.26 -25.86
C ASP A 35 9.66 -1.27 -25.54
N LEU A 36 10.55 -0.86 -24.65
CA LEU A 36 11.62 -1.73 -24.10
C LEU A 36 11.03 -2.88 -23.26
N GLY A 37 9.72 -2.90 -23.08
CA GLY A 37 9.00 -3.89 -22.29
C GLY A 37 8.93 -5.28 -22.92
N THR A 38 9.14 -5.42 -24.23
CA THR A 38 9.04 -6.71 -24.92
C THR A 38 10.16 -7.67 -24.52
N SER A 39 11.38 -7.19 -24.33
CA SER A 39 12.52 -8.00 -23.89
C SER A 39 12.38 -8.44 -22.43
N ALA A 40 11.89 -7.58 -21.55
CA ALA A 40 11.62 -7.90 -20.15
C ALA A 40 10.49 -8.94 -19.99
N LEU A 41 9.50 -8.97 -20.91
CA LEU A 41 8.46 -10.00 -20.92
C LEU A 41 9.01 -11.39 -21.26
N GLN A 42 10.05 -11.46 -22.09
CA GLN A 42 10.73 -12.73 -22.41
C GLN A 42 11.56 -13.24 -21.22
N ALA A 43 12.23 -12.33 -20.50
CA ALA A 43 13.04 -12.70 -19.34
C ALA A 43 12.21 -13.11 -18.12
N LEU A 44 11.11 -12.41 -17.85
CA LEU A 44 10.20 -12.70 -16.73
C LEU A 44 8.74 -12.51 -17.18
N PRO A 45 8.00 -13.58 -17.52
CA PRO A 45 6.57 -13.54 -17.82
C PRO A 45 5.76 -12.98 -16.65
N LEU A 46 4.65 -12.26 -16.94
CA LEU A 46 3.81 -11.61 -15.93
C LEU A 46 3.26 -12.59 -14.87
N GLU A 47 2.87 -13.79 -15.30
CA GLU A 47 2.39 -14.85 -14.40
C GLU A 47 3.46 -15.28 -13.39
N LYS A 48 4.71 -15.42 -13.86
CA LYS A 48 5.83 -15.76 -12.99
C LYS A 48 6.17 -14.61 -12.05
N GLU A 49 6.11 -13.37 -12.54
CA GLU A 49 6.31 -12.17 -11.74
C GLU A 49 5.28 -12.10 -10.60
N LYS A 50 4.01 -12.37 -10.91
CA LYS A 50 2.94 -12.44 -9.90
C LYS A 50 3.18 -13.55 -8.89
N ALA A 51 3.52 -14.76 -9.33
CA ALA A 51 3.80 -15.88 -8.43
C ALA A 51 4.95 -15.58 -7.46
N ILE A 52 6.02 -14.94 -7.95
CA ILE A 52 7.14 -14.49 -7.11
C ILE A 52 6.63 -13.46 -6.07
N GLY A 53 5.83 -12.48 -6.51
CA GLY A 53 5.24 -11.48 -5.62
C GLY A 53 4.42 -12.08 -4.49
N GLU A 54 3.59 -13.08 -4.78
CA GLU A 54 2.80 -13.79 -3.75
C GLU A 54 3.69 -14.50 -2.73
N VAL A 55 4.75 -15.19 -3.19
CA VAL A 55 5.70 -15.84 -2.27
C VAL A 55 6.42 -14.81 -1.38
N MET A 56 6.82 -13.67 -1.94
CA MET A 56 7.42 -12.59 -1.16
C MET A 56 6.42 -12.02 -0.15
N MET A 57 5.16 -11.83 -0.54
CA MET A 57 4.12 -11.34 0.37
C MET A 57 3.86 -12.31 1.53
N MET A 58 3.87 -13.63 1.28
CA MET A 58 3.79 -14.65 2.33
C MET A 58 4.93 -14.52 3.35
N GLN A 59 6.15 -14.30 2.88
CA GLN A 59 7.32 -14.12 3.75
C GLN A 59 7.25 -12.81 4.55
N ILE A 60 6.83 -11.72 3.92
CA ILE A 60 6.63 -10.43 4.59
C ILE A 60 5.56 -10.56 5.68
N ARG A 61 4.44 -11.25 5.41
CA ARG A 61 3.41 -11.53 6.44
C ARG A 61 3.97 -12.29 7.63
N GLY A 62 4.90 -13.22 7.40
CA GLY A 62 5.49 -14.06 8.45
C GLY A 62 6.63 -13.40 9.25
N SER A 63 7.27 -12.37 8.71
CA SER A 63 8.52 -11.83 9.25
C SER A 63 8.50 -10.34 9.56
N SER A 64 7.50 -9.60 9.09
CA SER A 64 7.42 -8.15 9.26
C SER A 64 6.22 -7.73 10.10
N PRO A 65 6.31 -6.62 10.84
CA PRO A 65 5.23 -6.13 11.69
C PRO A 65 4.15 -5.44 10.84
N LEU A 66 3.32 -6.23 10.15
CA LEU A 66 2.19 -5.71 9.39
C LEU A 66 1.15 -5.09 10.31
N ILE A 67 0.55 -4.02 9.87
CA ILE A 67 -0.61 -3.40 10.52
C ILE A 67 -1.88 -3.94 9.86
N ASN A 68 -2.79 -4.48 10.65
CA ASN A 68 -4.14 -4.87 10.26
C ASN A 68 -5.13 -3.87 10.87
N ASP A 69 -5.20 -2.68 10.32
CA ASP A 69 -6.05 -1.58 10.79
C ASP A 69 -7.02 -1.20 9.67
N PRO A 70 -8.32 -1.53 9.81
CA PRO A 70 -9.27 -1.40 8.71
C PRO A 70 -9.39 0.00 8.11
N VAL A 71 -9.27 1.06 8.93
CA VAL A 71 -9.38 2.44 8.42
C VAL A 71 -8.09 2.92 7.76
N LEU A 72 -6.92 2.50 8.25
CA LEU A 72 -5.65 2.79 7.60
C LEU A 72 -5.54 2.05 6.26
N ASP A 73 -6.00 0.79 6.21
CA ASP A 73 -6.01 -0.03 4.99
C ASP A 73 -6.98 0.55 3.95
N GLU A 74 -8.15 1.03 4.38
CA GLU A 74 -9.13 1.71 3.50
C GLU A 74 -8.55 2.99 2.91
N TYR A 75 -7.93 3.84 3.74
CA TYR A 75 -7.27 5.07 3.30
C TYR A 75 -6.16 4.78 2.28
N LEU A 76 -5.22 3.91 2.63
CA LEU A 76 -4.06 3.60 1.78
C LEU A 76 -4.50 2.98 0.45
N THR A 77 -5.46 2.05 0.50
CA THR A 77 -6.02 1.41 -0.70
C THR A 77 -6.73 2.42 -1.59
N THR A 78 -7.51 3.34 -1.01
CA THR A 78 -8.23 4.38 -1.75
C THR A 78 -7.27 5.34 -2.44
N LEU A 79 -6.27 5.84 -1.72
CA LEU A 79 -5.23 6.71 -2.28
C LEU A 79 -4.41 5.97 -3.35
N GLY A 80 -3.98 4.74 -3.07
CA GLY A 80 -3.23 3.91 -4.00
C GLY A 80 -4.00 3.65 -5.29
N ARG A 81 -5.28 3.27 -5.21
CA ARG A 81 -6.15 3.08 -6.38
C ARG A 81 -6.34 4.36 -7.19
N LYS A 82 -6.49 5.51 -6.52
CA LYS A 82 -6.56 6.81 -7.20
C LYS A 82 -5.28 7.08 -8.01
N LEU A 83 -4.11 6.78 -7.47
CA LEU A 83 -2.84 6.94 -8.17
C LEU A 83 -2.71 5.94 -9.33
N VAL A 84 -2.99 4.65 -9.10
CA VAL A 84 -2.94 3.60 -10.13
C VAL A 84 -3.87 3.90 -11.30
N ALA A 85 -5.09 4.38 -11.03
CA ALA A 85 -6.05 4.77 -12.07
C ALA A 85 -5.54 5.92 -12.98
N ASN A 86 -4.54 6.68 -12.52
CA ASN A 86 -3.92 7.79 -13.24
C ASN A 86 -2.48 7.49 -13.70
N ALA A 87 -2.01 6.25 -13.48
CA ALA A 87 -0.71 5.78 -13.95
C ALA A 87 -0.81 5.17 -15.35
N ASN A 88 0.31 5.23 -16.08
CA ASN A 88 0.44 4.57 -17.38
C ASN A 88 0.95 3.13 -17.22
N ASP A 89 0.73 2.28 -18.22
CA ASP A 89 1.29 0.93 -18.34
C ASP A 89 0.98 -0.02 -17.16
N VAL A 90 -0.19 0.13 -16.56
CA VAL A 90 -0.66 -0.75 -15.48
C VAL A 90 -0.97 -2.13 -16.04
N ARG A 91 -0.20 -3.15 -15.62
CA ARG A 91 -0.31 -4.56 -16.07
C ARG A 91 -0.73 -5.53 -14.98
N PHE A 92 -0.73 -5.08 -13.72
CA PHE A 92 -1.08 -5.87 -12.53
C PHE A 92 -2.20 -5.19 -11.74
N GLY A 93 -2.92 -5.99 -10.95
CA GLY A 93 -3.61 -5.45 -9.79
C GLY A 93 -2.60 -4.96 -8.76
N PHE A 94 -2.92 -3.89 -8.05
CA PHE A 94 -2.07 -3.39 -6.97
C PHE A 94 -2.66 -3.75 -5.62
N SER A 95 -1.80 -4.12 -4.68
CA SER A 95 -2.12 -4.26 -3.27
C SER A 95 -1.20 -3.38 -2.42
N PHE A 96 -1.80 -2.69 -1.47
CA PHE A 96 -1.11 -1.76 -0.58
C PHE A 96 -1.23 -2.27 0.86
N PHE A 97 -0.14 -2.16 1.64
CA PHE A 97 -0.13 -2.61 3.02
C PHE A 97 0.80 -1.77 3.88
N TRP A 98 0.49 -1.71 5.18
CA TRP A 98 1.27 -0.97 6.16
C TRP A 98 2.25 -1.85 6.93
N LEU A 99 3.41 -1.28 7.23
CA LEU A 99 4.36 -1.83 8.20
C LEU A 99 4.52 -0.86 9.37
N ASN A 100 4.48 -1.42 10.58
CA ASN A 100 4.77 -0.67 11.79
C ASN A 100 6.28 -0.45 11.93
N ASN A 101 6.78 0.59 11.27
CA ASN A 101 8.17 0.97 11.28
C ASN A 101 8.27 2.51 11.22
N PRO A 102 8.92 3.17 12.22
CA PRO A 102 9.03 4.63 12.28
C PRO A 102 10.03 5.22 11.28
N GLU A 103 10.79 4.42 10.56
CA GLU A 103 11.67 4.90 9.50
C GLU A 103 10.90 5.34 8.27
N ILE A 104 11.36 6.39 7.59
CA ILE A 104 10.81 6.81 6.31
C ILE A 104 11.16 5.75 5.27
N ASN A 105 10.16 5.01 4.80
CA ASN A 105 10.33 4.05 3.73
C ASN A 105 8.99 3.73 3.04
N ALA A 106 9.07 3.42 1.76
CA ALA A 106 8.10 2.67 0.99
C ALA A 106 8.87 1.81 -0.01
N PHE A 107 8.28 0.76 -0.48
CA PHE A 107 8.90 -0.13 -1.47
C PHE A 107 7.84 -0.87 -2.25
N ALA A 108 8.16 -1.14 -3.50
CA ALA A 108 7.35 -2.00 -4.35
C ALA A 108 8.13 -3.24 -4.77
N PHE A 109 7.41 -4.35 -4.97
CA PHE A 109 7.99 -5.57 -5.47
C PHE A 109 7.07 -6.26 -6.48
N TYR A 110 7.47 -7.44 -6.93
CA TYR A 110 6.79 -8.18 -7.98
C TYR A 110 5.29 -8.37 -7.73
N GLY A 111 4.48 -8.37 -8.80
CA GLY A 111 3.04 -8.62 -8.69
C GLY A 111 2.22 -7.41 -8.25
N GLY A 112 2.82 -6.20 -8.16
CA GLY A 112 2.08 -4.98 -7.81
C GLY A 112 1.88 -4.76 -6.31
N HIS A 113 2.67 -5.38 -5.47
CA HIS A 113 2.63 -5.18 -4.02
C HIS A 113 3.43 -3.93 -3.62
N VAL A 114 2.82 -3.05 -2.83
CA VAL A 114 3.43 -1.81 -2.34
C VAL A 114 3.33 -1.75 -0.82
N GLY A 115 4.46 -1.82 -0.14
CA GLY A 115 4.58 -1.69 1.31
C GLY A 115 4.91 -0.27 1.73
N VAL A 116 4.30 0.20 2.80
CA VAL A 116 4.44 1.57 3.31
C VAL A 116 4.74 1.52 4.80
N HIS A 117 5.85 2.13 5.22
CA HIS A 117 6.17 2.29 6.63
C HIS A 117 5.34 3.42 7.27
N THR A 118 4.96 3.25 8.52
CA THR A 118 4.27 4.29 9.30
C THR A 118 5.06 5.59 9.37
N GLY A 119 6.40 5.51 9.41
CA GLY A 119 7.28 6.68 9.42
C GLY A 119 7.13 7.58 8.18
N LEU A 120 6.70 7.04 7.04
CA LEU A 120 6.50 7.84 5.84
C LEU A 120 5.35 8.83 6.01
N ILE A 121 4.17 8.38 6.43
CA ILE A 121 3.00 9.27 6.65
C ILE A 121 3.24 10.21 7.84
N ALA A 122 3.88 9.71 8.90
CA ALA A 122 4.21 10.52 10.06
C ALA A 122 5.12 11.72 9.71
N GLN A 123 6.04 11.53 8.77
CA GLN A 123 7.02 12.54 8.35
C GLN A 123 6.57 13.38 7.15
N ALA A 124 5.60 12.96 6.34
CA ALA A 124 5.07 13.76 5.24
C ALA A 124 4.38 15.02 5.77
N ASP A 125 4.65 16.20 5.19
CA ASP A 125 4.08 17.47 5.64
C ASP A 125 2.62 17.63 5.13
N ASN A 126 2.30 17.02 3.98
CA ASN A 126 0.99 17.03 3.36
C ASN A 126 0.74 15.74 2.55
N GLU A 127 -0.50 15.54 2.12
CA GLU A 127 -0.91 14.36 1.36
C GLU A 127 -0.21 14.26 0.01
N SER A 128 0.10 15.38 -0.67
CA SER A 128 0.80 15.36 -1.94
C SER A 128 2.23 14.82 -1.80
N GLN A 129 2.94 15.09 -0.69
CA GLN A 129 4.25 14.50 -0.40
C GLN A 129 4.14 12.99 -0.17
N PHE A 130 3.15 12.54 0.61
CA PHE A 130 2.90 11.13 0.83
C PHE A 130 2.54 10.41 -0.48
N ALA A 131 1.61 10.96 -1.26
CA ALA A 131 1.20 10.46 -2.55
C ALA A 131 2.35 10.45 -3.58
N SER A 132 3.32 11.37 -3.48
CA SER A 132 4.45 11.43 -4.41
C SER A 132 5.37 10.21 -4.28
N VAL A 133 5.58 9.72 -3.07
CA VAL A 133 6.36 8.50 -2.83
C VAL A 133 5.59 7.28 -3.34
N LEU A 134 4.28 7.19 -3.08
CA LEU A 134 3.46 6.10 -3.62
C LEU A 134 3.45 6.10 -5.16
N GLY A 135 3.36 7.27 -5.79
CA GLY A 135 3.44 7.42 -7.24
C GLY A 135 4.79 6.96 -7.81
N HIS A 136 5.88 7.20 -7.09
CA HIS A 136 7.21 6.72 -7.43
C HIS A 136 7.29 5.19 -7.34
N GLU A 137 6.76 4.57 -6.28
CA GLU A 137 6.70 3.11 -6.14
C GLU A 137 5.82 2.45 -7.21
N ILE A 138 4.66 3.03 -7.50
CA ILE A 138 3.80 2.59 -8.59
C ILE A 138 4.54 2.65 -9.93
N ALA A 139 5.35 3.69 -10.17
CA ALA A 139 6.15 3.80 -11.38
C ALA A 139 7.21 2.69 -11.49
N HIS A 140 7.85 2.28 -10.39
CA HIS A 140 8.76 1.13 -10.40
C HIS A 140 8.08 -0.16 -10.87
N VAL A 141 6.84 -0.39 -10.46
CA VAL A 141 6.04 -1.55 -10.89
C VAL A 141 5.61 -1.43 -12.35
N THR A 142 5.00 -0.30 -12.74
CA THR A 142 4.46 -0.12 -14.10
C THR A 142 5.57 -0.15 -15.15
N GLN A 143 6.76 0.37 -14.84
CA GLN A 143 7.96 0.32 -15.68
C GLN A 143 8.74 -0.98 -15.54
N ARG A 144 8.29 -1.91 -14.68
CA ARG A 144 8.89 -3.26 -14.48
C ARG A 144 10.38 -3.19 -14.16
N HIS A 145 10.83 -2.24 -13.32
CA HIS A 145 12.24 -2.02 -13.03
C HIS A 145 12.94 -3.27 -12.46
N LEU A 146 12.25 -4.02 -11.58
CA LEU A 146 12.79 -5.26 -11.04
C LEU A 146 12.93 -6.37 -12.10
N ALA A 147 11.95 -6.52 -13.00
CA ALA A 147 12.01 -7.51 -14.06
C ALA A 147 13.11 -7.19 -15.08
N ARG A 148 13.23 -5.91 -15.49
CA ARG A 148 14.34 -5.45 -16.37
C ARG A 148 15.71 -5.68 -15.74
N ARG A 149 15.81 -5.54 -14.45
CA ARG A 149 17.04 -5.82 -13.71
C ARG A 149 17.41 -7.29 -13.70
N ILE A 150 16.46 -8.21 -13.50
CA ILE A 150 16.71 -9.65 -13.63
C ILE A 150 17.31 -9.97 -14.99
N GLN A 151 16.71 -9.42 -16.06
CA GLN A 151 17.21 -9.63 -17.41
C GLN A 151 18.68 -9.20 -17.56
N GLN A 152 19.00 -7.98 -17.14
CA GLN A 152 20.37 -7.45 -17.22
C GLN A 152 21.38 -8.29 -16.42
N GLN A 153 20.97 -8.86 -15.30
CA GLN A 153 21.83 -9.70 -14.47
C GLN A 153 21.99 -11.11 -15.02
N GLN A 154 20.96 -11.68 -15.64
CA GLN A 154 21.05 -12.98 -16.32
C GLN A 154 22.03 -12.92 -17.51
N ASP A 155 22.06 -11.80 -18.21
CA ASP A 155 22.97 -11.58 -19.32
C ASP A 155 24.45 -11.45 -18.86
N ASN A 156 24.68 -11.01 -17.61
CA ASN A 156 26.01 -10.67 -17.11
C ASN A 156 26.56 -11.61 -16.02
N SER A 157 25.75 -12.44 -15.38
CA SER A 157 26.18 -13.32 -14.28
C SER A 157 25.22 -14.49 -14.10
N GLY A 158 25.73 -15.70 -13.85
CA GLY A 158 24.91 -16.89 -13.58
C GLY A 158 24.14 -16.87 -12.22
N LEU A 159 23.77 -15.71 -11.69
CA LEU A 159 22.96 -15.58 -10.48
C LEU A 159 21.55 -16.10 -10.70
N THR A 160 21.10 -16.96 -9.80
CA THR A 160 19.75 -17.53 -9.85
C THR A 160 18.69 -16.52 -9.43
N ILE A 161 17.49 -16.62 -10.00
CA ILE A 161 16.31 -15.83 -9.60
C ILE A 161 16.07 -15.94 -8.09
N ALA A 162 16.26 -17.13 -7.51
CA ALA A 162 16.13 -17.37 -6.07
C ALA A 162 17.07 -16.51 -5.22
N GLY A 163 18.32 -16.34 -5.62
CA GLY A 163 19.28 -15.48 -4.92
C GLY A 163 18.88 -14.00 -4.97
N MET A 164 18.29 -13.55 -6.07
CA MET A 164 17.79 -12.19 -6.22
C MET A 164 16.54 -11.93 -5.36
N ILE A 165 15.61 -12.88 -5.31
CA ILE A 165 14.42 -12.81 -4.45
C ILE A 165 14.85 -12.72 -2.98
N ALA A 166 15.78 -13.60 -2.54
CA ALA A 166 16.30 -13.58 -1.17
C ALA A 166 16.96 -12.24 -0.82
N GLY A 167 17.69 -11.64 -1.77
CA GLY A 167 18.30 -10.32 -1.59
C GLY A 167 17.26 -9.21 -1.39
N ILE A 168 16.22 -9.16 -2.23
CA ILE A 168 15.13 -8.17 -2.12
C ILE A 168 14.39 -8.33 -0.78
N LEU A 169 14.07 -9.57 -0.39
CA LEU A 169 13.42 -9.86 0.89
C LEU A 169 14.26 -9.42 2.09
N ALA A 170 15.57 -9.69 2.06
CA ALA A 170 16.48 -9.26 3.12
C ALA A 170 16.48 -7.73 3.30
N ALA A 171 16.41 -6.96 2.20
CA ALA A 171 16.34 -5.50 2.26
C ALA A 171 15.03 -4.99 2.86
N VAL A 172 13.92 -5.68 2.57
CA VAL A 172 12.58 -5.30 3.04
C VAL A 172 12.39 -5.68 4.51
N VAL A 173 12.82 -6.89 4.90
CA VAL A 173 12.54 -7.46 6.22
C VAL A 173 13.54 -7.00 7.27
N ALA A 174 14.78 -6.75 6.91
CA ALA A 174 15.86 -6.42 7.82
C ALA A 174 16.79 -5.32 7.27
N PRO A 175 16.34 -4.07 7.12
CA PRO A 175 17.17 -2.97 6.64
C PRO A 175 18.47 -2.79 7.44
N ASP A 176 18.42 -3.05 8.76
CA ASP A 176 19.56 -2.98 9.65
C ASP A 176 20.58 -4.11 9.45
N ALA A 177 20.12 -5.32 9.13
CA ALA A 177 21.00 -6.42 8.75
C ALA A 177 21.70 -6.11 7.41
N GLY A 178 21.05 -5.45 6.49
CA GLY A 178 21.66 -4.91 5.27
C GLY A 178 22.85 -4.00 5.56
N MET A 179 22.74 -3.12 6.58
CA MET A 179 23.85 -2.25 7.02
C MET A 179 25.01 -3.01 7.66
N ALA A 180 24.74 -4.06 8.46
CA ALA A 180 25.78 -4.89 9.07
C ALA A 180 26.56 -5.70 8.01
N ILE A 181 25.89 -6.09 6.94
CA ILE A 181 26.48 -6.76 5.78
C ILE A 181 27.39 -5.80 4.98
N ILE A 182 27.14 -4.50 4.92
CA ILE A 182 27.95 -3.49 4.23
C ILE A 182 29.33 -3.30 4.90
N SER A 183 29.40 -3.50 6.20
CA SER A 183 30.66 -3.33 6.95
C SER A 183 31.67 -4.50 6.77
N ALA A 184 31.22 -5.63 6.22
CA ALA A 184 32.08 -6.76 5.89
C ALA A 184 32.43 -6.74 4.38
N SER A 185 33.72 -6.59 4.06
CA SER A 185 34.32 -6.26 2.76
C SER A 185 33.99 -7.17 1.55
N GLN A 186 33.04 -8.07 1.60
CA GLN A 186 32.59 -8.90 0.48
C GLN A 186 31.17 -8.55 -0.03
N THR A 187 30.54 -7.51 0.48
CA THR A 187 29.10 -7.26 0.35
C THR A 187 28.72 -6.09 -0.56
N GLN A 188 29.69 -5.43 -1.17
CA GLN A 188 29.40 -4.37 -2.15
C GLN A 188 28.56 -4.89 -3.34
N SER A 189 28.71 -6.18 -3.68
CA SER A 189 27.91 -6.84 -4.71
C SER A 189 26.46 -7.11 -4.27
N ALA A 190 26.25 -7.52 -3.03
CA ALA A 190 24.89 -7.77 -2.52
C ALA A 190 24.08 -6.47 -2.37
N PHE A 191 24.71 -5.40 -1.88
CA PHE A 191 24.06 -4.09 -1.74
C PHE A 191 23.76 -3.44 -3.09
N SER A 192 24.69 -3.53 -4.07
CA SER A 192 24.42 -3.09 -5.43
C SER A 192 23.26 -3.85 -6.09
N GLN A 193 22.91 -5.03 -5.57
CA GLN A 193 21.75 -5.80 -6.03
C GLN A 193 20.41 -5.28 -5.48
N LEU A 194 20.40 -4.47 -4.43
CA LEU A 194 19.19 -3.95 -3.80
C LEU A 194 18.83 -2.54 -4.30
N THR A 195 19.83 -1.77 -4.72
CA THR A 195 19.63 -0.40 -5.20
C THR A 195 19.14 -0.37 -6.64
N HIS A 196 18.14 0.43 -6.91
CA HIS A 196 17.75 0.69 -8.30
C HIS A 196 18.84 1.46 -9.05
N SER A 197 18.93 1.25 -10.36
CA SER A 197 19.87 2.00 -11.18
C SER A 197 19.46 3.48 -11.23
N ARG A 198 20.43 4.39 -11.44
CA ARG A 198 20.15 5.82 -11.56
C ARG A 198 19.14 6.14 -12.66
N SER A 199 19.19 5.40 -13.76
CA SER A 199 18.23 5.57 -14.86
C SER A 199 16.83 5.11 -14.48
N ALA A 200 16.68 4.01 -13.74
CA ALA A 200 15.40 3.54 -13.23
C ALA A 200 14.79 4.54 -12.23
N GLU A 201 15.62 5.14 -11.35
CA GLU A 201 15.17 6.18 -10.43
C GLU A 201 14.65 7.43 -11.17
N GLN A 202 15.40 7.91 -12.18
CA GLN A 202 14.99 9.06 -12.99
C GLN A 202 13.70 8.77 -13.78
N GLU A 203 13.53 7.54 -14.25
CA GLU A 203 12.30 7.11 -14.93
C GLU A 203 11.13 7.05 -13.95
N ALA A 204 11.33 6.48 -12.75
CA ALA A 204 10.32 6.43 -11.70
C ALA A 204 9.92 7.82 -11.21
N ASP A 205 10.86 8.73 -11.01
CA ASP A 205 10.57 10.12 -10.67
C ASP A 205 9.70 10.80 -11.74
N ARG A 206 10.05 10.64 -13.01
CA ARG A 206 9.31 11.22 -14.13
C ARG A 206 7.89 10.68 -14.22
N MET A 207 7.73 9.35 -14.20
CA MET A 207 6.42 8.69 -14.32
C MET A 207 5.57 8.90 -13.07
N GLY A 208 6.20 8.86 -11.89
CA GLY A 208 5.54 9.14 -10.62
C GLY A 208 5.01 10.56 -10.52
N MET A 209 5.78 11.56 -10.95
CA MET A 209 5.32 12.95 -11.00
C MET A 209 4.16 13.15 -11.98
N GLN A 210 4.19 12.49 -13.14
CA GLN A 210 3.08 12.51 -14.09
C GLN A 210 1.82 11.91 -13.48
N THR A 211 1.94 10.74 -12.85
CA THR A 211 0.85 10.07 -12.13
C THR A 211 0.27 10.97 -11.03
N LEU A 212 1.14 11.58 -10.23
CA LEU A 212 0.76 12.50 -9.16
C LEU A 212 -0.06 13.69 -9.69
N ASN A 213 0.43 14.34 -10.76
CA ASN A 213 -0.26 15.47 -11.40
C ASN A 213 -1.61 15.06 -12.00
N ASN A 214 -1.67 13.90 -12.69
CA ASN A 214 -2.90 13.38 -13.29
C ASN A 214 -3.95 13.03 -12.23
N ALA A 215 -3.51 12.52 -11.07
CA ALA A 215 -4.37 12.23 -9.92
C ALA A 215 -4.84 13.49 -9.17
N GLY A 216 -4.43 14.68 -9.60
CA GLY A 216 -4.89 15.95 -9.05
C GLY A 216 -4.08 16.47 -7.86
N PHE A 217 -2.95 15.85 -7.53
CA PHE A 217 -2.03 16.30 -6.50
C PHE A 217 -1.03 17.35 -7.02
N ASP A 218 -0.31 18.01 -6.12
CA ASP A 218 0.78 18.91 -6.52
C ASP A 218 2.05 18.12 -6.87
N ALA A 219 2.45 18.12 -8.14
CA ALA A 219 3.66 17.45 -8.61
C ALA A 219 4.95 18.00 -7.94
N ARG A 220 4.94 19.24 -7.46
CA ARG A 220 6.09 19.87 -6.76
C ARG A 220 6.40 19.22 -5.43
N ALA A 221 5.41 18.57 -4.81
CA ALA A 221 5.58 17.84 -3.57
C ALA A 221 6.65 16.74 -3.66
N SER A 222 6.87 16.14 -4.85
CA SER A 222 7.97 15.20 -5.08
C SER A 222 9.34 15.85 -4.82
N SER A 223 9.56 17.06 -5.37
CA SER A 223 10.82 17.81 -5.18
C SER A 223 10.99 18.28 -3.74
N GLU A 224 9.91 18.71 -3.09
CA GLU A 224 9.93 19.14 -1.70
C GLU A 224 10.30 17.98 -0.77
N PHE A 225 9.68 16.80 -0.97
CA PHE A 225 9.95 15.63 -0.16
C PHE A 225 11.38 15.12 -0.36
N LEU A 226 11.90 15.05 -1.59
CA LEU A 226 13.29 14.65 -1.84
C LEU A 226 14.28 15.67 -1.24
N THR A 227 13.97 16.96 -1.28
CA THR A 227 14.79 18.00 -0.64
C THR A 227 14.82 17.81 0.89
N LYS A 228 13.66 17.48 1.50
CA LYS A 228 13.56 17.16 2.92
C LYS A 228 14.40 15.93 3.29
N LEU A 229 14.35 14.87 2.48
CA LEU A 229 15.18 13.67 2.68
C LEU A 229 16.69 14.00 2.55
N ALA A 230 17.08 14.80 1.55
CA ALA A 230 18.46 15.22 1.36
C ALA A 230 18.99 16.04 2.56
N ALA A 231 18.13 16.89 3.13
CA ALA A 231 18.49 17.64 4.33
C ALA A 231 18.72 16.74 5.55
N GLN A 232 17.91 15.68 5.70
CA GLN A 232 18.06 14.73 6.81
C GLN A 232 19.41 13.98 6.79
N ILE A 233 19.95 13.66 5.60
CA ILE A 233 21.24 12.98 5.45
C ILE A 233 22.37 13.81 6.08
N ARG A 234 22.30 15.14 5.98
CA ARG A 234 23.34 16.05 6.51
C ARG A 234 23.42 16.09 8.03
N TYR A 235 22.32 15.74 8.71
CA TYR A 235 22.18 15.88 10.16
C TYR A 235 22.04 14.55 10.92
N LYS A 236 21.81 13.44 10.22
CA LYS A 236 21.67 12.11 10.83
C LYS A 236 22.87 11.24 10.48
N TYR A 237 23.37 10.51 11.46
CA TYR A 237 24.46 9.54 11.25
C TYR A 237 24.06 8.39 10.29
N LYS A 238 22.77 8.02 10.28
CA LYS A 238 22.21 6.97 9.43
C LYS A 238 21.22 7.59 8.44
N PRO A 239 21.37 7.37 7.11
CA PRO A 239 20.40 7.82 6.14
C PRO A 239 19.04 7.11 6.33
N PRO A 240 17.91 7.73 5.97
CA PRO A 240 16.61 7.05 5.92
C PRO A 240 16.65 5.76 5.11
N ALA A 241 15.91 4.73 5.54
CA ALA A 241 15.89 3.42 4.88
C ALA A 241 15.51 3.51 3.40
N PHE A 242 14.60 4.41 3.04
CA PHE A 242 14.23 4.73 1.66
C PHE A 242 15.45 5.01 0.75
N LEU A 243 16.44 5.72 1.25
CA LEU A 243 17.62 6.10 0.45
C LEU A 243 18.64 4.97 0.28
N LEU A 244 18.48 3.86 0.99
CA LEU A 244 19.30 2.67 0.80
C LEU A 244 18.91 1.95 -0.50
N THR A 245 17.62 1.91 -0.82
CA THR A 245 17.09 1.29 -2.04
C THR A 245 16.95 2.29 -3.19
N HIS A 246 16.76 3.59 -2.87
CA HIS A 246 16.57 4.70 -3.80
C HIS A 246 17.65 5.77 -3.63
N PRO A 247 18.84 5.59 -4.21
CA PRO A 247 19.95 6.55 -4.05
C PRO A 247 19.57 7.96 -4.49
N LEU A 248 19.92 8.94 -3.67
CA LEU A 248 19.60 10.34 -3.89
C LEU A 248 20.85 11.20 -4.13
N PRO A 249 21.51 11.10 -5.30
CA PRO A 249 22.59 12.00 -5.66
C PRO A 249 22.04 13.43 -5.89
N GLU A 250 22.88 14.45 -5.70
CA GLU A 250 22.46 15.86 -5.89
C GLU A 250 21.89 16.12 -7.30
N SER A 251 22.39 15.43 -8.31
CA SER A 251 21.88 15.51 -9.68
C SER A 251 20.41 15.09 -9.79
N ARG A 252 19.97 14.08 -9.01
CA ARG A 252 18.57 13.63 -8.99
C ARG A 252 17.67 14.69 -8.37
N VAL A 253 18.06 15.28 -7.24
CA VAL A 253 17.30 16.36 -6.59
C VAL A 253 17.12 17.54 -7.54
N SER A 254 18.19 17.90 -8.27
CA SER A 254 18.16 18.99 -9.24
C SER A 254 17.26 18.68 -10.44
N ASP A 255 17.31 17.45 -10.99
CA ASP A 255 16.47 17.04 -12.11
C ASP A 255 14.98 17.04 -11.73
N VAL A 256 14.63 16.46 -10.57
CA VAL A 256 13.25 16.46 -10.08
C VAL A 256 12.72 17.88 -9.85
N ARG A 257 13.57 18.79 -9.33
CA ARG A 257 13.19 20.20 -9.17
C ARG A 257 12.88 20.87 -10.50
N LEU A 258 13.76 20.72 -11.50
CA LEU A 258 13.56 21.32 -12.84
C LEU A 258 12.30 20.76 -13.52
N ARG A 259 12.02 19.48 -13.33
CA ARG A 259 10.79 18.86 -13.85
C ARG A 259 9.55 19.37 -13.12
N ALA A 260 9.61 19.51 -11.80
CA ALA A 260 8.52 20.02 -11.00
C ALA A 260 8.09 21.44 -11.42
N GLU A 261 9.04 22.26 -11.88
CA GLU A 261 8.77 23.62 -12.41
C GLU A 261 7.96 23.61 -13.71
N GLN A 262 7.96 22.49 -14.46
CA GLN A 262 7.19 22.34 -15.71
C GLN A 262 5.70 22.07 -15.44
N TYR A 263 5.35 21.65 -14.22
CA TYR A 263 3.96 21.41 -13.83
C TYR A 263 3.34 22.68 -13.23
N PRO A 264 2.03 22.87 -13.44
CA PRO A 264 1.33 24.00 -12.84
C PRO A 264 1.40 23.93 -11.33
N LYS A 265 1.65 25.08 -10.68
CA LYS A 265 1.58 25.15 -9.22
C LYS A 265 0.14 24.95 -8.78
N ARG A 266 -0.10 23.93 -7.98
CA ARG A 266 -1.41 23.63 -7.39
C ARG A 266 -1.35 23.82 -5.89
N GLN A 267 -2.29 24.56 -5.34
CA GLN A 267 -2.54 24.57 -3.90
C GLN A 267 -3.54 23.47 -3.58
N VAL A 268 -3.04 22.29 -3.25
CA VAL A 268 -3.85 21.13 -2.87
C VAL A 268 -3.78 20.98 -1.36
N SER A 269 -4.89 21.24 -0.68
CA SER A 269 -5.02 20.92 0.74
C SER A 269 -5.03 19.40 0.93
N SER A 270 -4.40 18.94 2.01
CA SER A 270 -4.54 17.53 2.41
C SER A 270 -6.01 17.20 2.67
N SER A 271 -6.40 15.97 2.35
CA SER A 271 -7.73 15.47 2.71
C SER A 271 -7.82 15.30 4.24
N LEU A 272 -9.03 15.37 4.76
CA LEU A 272 -9.26 15.05 6.18
C LEU A 272 -8.82 13.61 6.49
N ASP A 273 -9.05 12.68 5.57
CA ASP A 273 -8.66 11.27 5.73
C ASP A 273 -7.15 11.10 5.88
N PHE A 274 -6.33 11.88 5.14
CA PHE A 274 -4.88 11.92 5.34
C PHE A 274 -4.51 12.38 6.74
N ASP A 275 -5.10 13.50 7.20
CA ASP A 275 -4.81 14.07 8.51
C ASP A 275 -5.24 13.13 9.64
N LEU A 276 -6.38 12.44 9.48
CA LEU A 276 -6.88 11.41 10.41
C LEU A 276 -5.98 10.17 10.43
N ALA A 277 -5.58 9.66 9.25
CA ALA A 277 -4.67 8.53 9.13
C ALA A 277 -3.32 8.84 9.77
N LYS A 278 -2.76 10.03 9.51
CA LYS A 278 -1.53 10.49 10.15
C LYS A 278 -1.67 10.60 11.67
N SER A 279 -2.77 11.17 12.17
CA SER A 279 -3.03 11.28 13.60
C SER A 279 -3.18 9.90 14.25
N ARG A 280 -3.84 8.94 13.58
CA ARG A 280 -3.96 7.55 14.07
C ARG A 280 -2.61 6.85 14.13
N VAL A 281 -1.76 7.03 13.11
CA VAL A 281 -0.40 6.49 13.12
C VAL A 281 0.41 7.08 14.27
N LEU A 282 0.38 8.39 14.46
CA LEU A 282 1.09 9.06 15.57
C LEU A 282 0.57 8.61 16.94
N ALA A 283 -0.74 8.33 17.07
CA ALA A 283 -1.35 7.90 18.32
C ALA A 283 -1.01 6.47 18.69
N ARG A 284 -1.13 5.49 17.75
CA ARG A 284 -1.11 4.05 18.04
C ARG A 284 0.18 3.34 17.68
N TYR A 285 0.92 3.86 16.67
CA TYR A 285 2.02 3.11 16.05
C TYR A 285 3.39 3.77 16.26
N ASP A 286 3.43 5.09 16.36
CA ASP A 286 4.69 5.84 16.45
C ASP A 286 5.03 6.27 17.87
N ASN A 287 4.05 6.34 18.75
CA ASN A 287 4.22 6.77 20.14
C ASN A 287 3.54 5.80 21.13
N LYS A 288 4.03 5.83 22.38
CA LYS A 288 3.26 5.30 23.51
C LYS A 288 2.05 6.21 23.76
N PRO A 289 0.91 5.66 24.26
CA PRO A 289 -0.32 6.44 24.41
C PRO A 289 -0.17 7.73 25.22
N GLU A 290 0.64 7.72 26.30
CA GLU A 290 0.87 8.90 27.15
C GLU A 290 1.66 9.99 26.42
N ASN A 291 2.66 9.57 25.62
CA ASN A 291 3.45 10.50 24.81
C ASN A 291 2.61 11.08 23.66
N ALA A 292 1.74 10.27 23.07
CA ALA A 292 0.80 10.71 22.04
C ALA A 292 -0.18 11.75 22.58
N GLU A 293 -0.76 11.54 23.77
CA GLU A 293 -1.61 12.51 24.43
C GLU A 293 -0.88 13.85 24.61
N ALA A 294 0.34 13.81 25.16
CA ALA A 294 1.16 15.01 25.36
C ALA A 294 1.44 15.75 24.05
N LEU A 295 1.76 14.97 22.98
CA LEU A 295 2.00 15.51 21.63
C LEU A 295 0.75 16.22 21.09
N PHE A 296 -0.43 15.57 21.10
CA PHE A 296 -1.65 16.17 20.56
C PHE A 296 -2.09 17.41 21.35
N ARG A 297 -2.01 17.38 22.67
CA ARG A 297 -2.28 18.56 23.50
C ARG A 297 -1.31 19.72 23.22
N LYS A 298 -0.04 19.43 22.91
CA LYS A 298 0.94 20.44 22.48
C LYS A 298 0.57 21.00 21.10
N LEU A 299 0.37 20.17 20.08
CA LEU A 299 0.04 20.61 18.72
C LEU A 299 -1.25 21.44 18.66
N MET A 300 -2.26 21.08 19.46
CA MET A 300 -3.51 21.86 19.59
C MET A 300 -3.25 23.28 20.15
N ARG A 301 -2.33 23.42 21.11
CA ARG A 301 -1.96 24.76 21.65
C ARG A 301 -1.17 25.60 20.61
N GLU A 302 -0.38 24.95 19.78
CA GLU A 302 0.42 25.63 18.74
C GLU A 302 -0.43 26.02 17.52
N ASN A 303 -1.63 25.48 17.39
CA ASN A 303 -2.59 25.72 16.29
C ASN A 303 -1.99 25.55 14.89
N THR A 304 -1.08 24.57 14.74
CA THR A 304 -0.27 24.35 13.54
C THR A 304 -0.86 23.35 12.55
N TYR A 305 -1.90 22.59 12.97
CA TYR A 305 -2.50 21.53 12.20
C TYR A 305 -4.02 21.58 12.19
N ASN A 306 -4.66 20.74 11.36
CA ASN A 306 -6.08 20.52 11.35
C ASN A 306 -6.58 20.10 12.74
N ASN A 307 -7.27 20.99 13.42
CA ASN A 307 -7.72 20.79 14.81
C ASN A 307 -8.64 19.57 14.96
N VAL A 308 -9.42 19.23 13.94
CA VAL A 308 -10.30 18.05 13.91
C VAL A 308 -9.47 16.76 14.01
N ALA A 309 -8.41 16.66 13.19
CA ALA A 309 -7.53 15.50 13.21
C ALA A 309 -6.72 15.41 14.51
N LEU A 310 -6.33 16.55 15.12
CA LEU A 310 -5.67 16.56 16.42
C LEU A 310 -6.59 16.11 17.54
N GLN A 311 -7.88 16.53 17.53
CA GLN A 311 -8.89 16.03 18.47
C GLN A 311 -9.10 14.53 18.32
N TYR A 312 -9.16 14.02 17.10
CA TYR A 312 -9.23 12.58 16.82
C TYR A 312 -8.03 11.82 17.40
N GLY A 313 -6.82 12.28 17.13
CA GLY A 313 -5.60 11.68 17.69
C GLY A 313 -5.55 11.69 19.21
N LEU A 314 -6.03 12.80 19.84
CA LEU A 314 -6.18 12.89 21.29
C LEU A 314 -7.20 11.87 21.82
N ALA A 315 -8.36 11.73 21.17
CA ALA A 315 -9.39 10.78 21.57
C ALA A 315 -8.87 9.34 21.55
N ILE A 316 -8.14 8.95 20.50
CA ILE A 316 -7.48 7.63 20.43
C ILE A 316 -6.46 7.46 21.55
N SER A 317 -5.59 8.46 21.77
CA SER A 317 -4.55 8.38 22.81
C SER A 317 -5.14 8.22 24.21
N LEU A 318 -6.29 8.84 24.48
CA LEU A 318 -7.01 8.70 25.73
C LEU A 318 -7.67 7.31 25.83
N LEU A 319 -8.29 6.85 24.75
CA LEU A 319 -8.92 5.53 24.70
C LEU A 319 -7.91 4.41 24.95
N ASP A 320 -6.73 4.46 24.30
CA ASP A 320 -5.66 3.47 24.47
C ASP A 320 -5.06 3.48 25.88
N GLN A 321 -5.21 4.59 26.64
CA GLN A 321 -4.93 4.69 28.08
C GLN A 321 -6.11 4.25 28.96
N LYS A 322 -7.22 3.78 28.38
CA LYS A 322 -8.46 3.42 29.08
C LYS A 322 -9.16 4.60 29.77
N LYS A 323 -8.85 5.84 29.38
CA LYS A 323 -9.51 7.07 29.81
C LYS A 323 -10.77 7.31 28.98
N THR A 324 -11.70 6.35 29.02
CA THR A 324 -12.92 6.36 28.18
C THR A 324 -13.81 7.56 28.40
N ASP A 325 -13.91 8.04 29.65
CA ASP A 325 -14.76 9.18 30.02
C ASP A 325 -14.23 10.50 29.44
N GLU A 326 -12.91 10.63 29.26
CA GLU A 326 -12.30 11.79 28.62
C GLU A 326 -12.35 11.70 27.09
N ALA A 327 -12.22 10.49 26.52
CA ALA A 327 -12.26 10.25 25.08
C ALA A 327 -13.67 10.45 24.50
N GLN A 328 -14.71 10.02 25.22
CA GLN A 328 -16.09 10.01 24.75
C GLN A 328 -16.60 11.38 24.28
N PRO A 329 -16.53 12.48 25.06
CA PRO A 329 -17.07 13.77 24.62
C PRO A 329 -16.36 14.32 23.38
N ILE A 330 -15.08 14.01 23.19
CA ILE A 330 -14.34 14.42 22.00
C ILE A 330 -14.88 13.68 20.78
N LEU A 331 -15.03 12.36 20.90
CA LEU A 331 -15.51 11.51 19.82
C LEU A 331 -16.97 11.76 19.48
N ASP A 332 -17.84 11.98 20.49
CA ASP A 332 -19.24 12.30 20.27
C ASP A 332 -19.42 13.62 19.50
N LYS A 333 -18.56 14.62 19.75
CA LYS A 333 -18.51 15.85 18.96
C LYS A 333 -18.07 15.60 17.52
N LEU A 334 -17.01 14.82 17.30
CA LEU A 334 -16.54 14.49 15.95
C LEU A 334 -17.61 13.74 15.14
N LEU A 335 -18.32 12.82 15.75
CA LEU A 335 -19.42 12.08 15.14
C LEU A 335 -20.67 12.96 14.90
N ALA A 336 -20.91 13.97 15.72
CA ALA A 336 -21.99 14.93 15.48
C ALA A 336 -21.73 15.77 14.21
N ASP A 337 -20.47 16.13 13.97
CA ASP A 337 -20.04 16.90 12.79
C ASP A 337 -20.00 16.04 11.51
N ASP A 338 -19.53 14.78 11.61
CA ASP A 338 -19.47 13.83 10.48
C ASP A 338 -19.81 12.40 10.95
N PRO A 339 -21.11 12.03 11.00
CA PRO A 339 -21.56 10.74 11.53
C PRO A 339 -21.23 9.54 10.62
N LYS A 340 -20.74 9.78 9.39
CA LYS A 340 -20.40 8.75 8.43
C LYS A 340 -18.89 8.54 8.23
N ASN A 341 -18.08 9.26 8.98
CA ASN A 341 -16.63 9.15 8.92
C ASN A 341 -16.16 7.80 9.46
N LEU A 342 -15.46 7.05 8.63
CA LEU A 342 -15.03 5.69 8.96
C LEU A 342 -14.04 5.64 10.13
N PHE A 343 -13.18 6.64 10.26
CA PHE A 343 -12.25 6.76 11.38
C PHE A 343 -12.97 6.95 12.71
N TYR A 344 -14.03 7.76 12.72
CA TYR A 344 -14.82 8.01 13.93
C TYR A 344 -15.68 6.79 14.29
N ILE A 345 -16.28 6.13 13.28
CA ILE A 345 -17.08 4.92 13.49
C ILE A 345 -16.22 3.80 14.10
N ASP A 346 -15.03 3.57 13.55
CA ASP A 346 -14.08 2.58 14.07
C ASP A 346 -13.73 2.88 15.54
N THR A 347 -13.34 4.11 15.83
CA THR A 347 -12.95 4.51 17.19
C THR A 347 -14.14 4.50 18.16
N LYS A 348 -15.36 4.77 17.69
CA LYS A 348 -16.60 4.62 18.51
C LYS A 348 -16.86 3.17 18.87
N THR A 349 -16.58 2.26 17.94
CA THR A 349 -16.68 0.82 18.21
C THR A 349 -15.69 0.40 19.28
N ASP A 350 -14.43 0.81 19.16
CA ASP A 350 -13.40 0.55 20.16
C ASP A 350 -13.79 1.12 21.54
N LEU A 351 -14.35 2.34 21.57
CA LEU A 351 -14.82 2.99 22.81
C LEU A 351 -15.93 2.19 23.47
N LEU A 352 -16.96 1.77 22.72
CA LEU A 352 -18.07 0.99 23.25
C LEU A 352 -17.60 -0.38 23.77
N ILE A 353 -16.69 -1.04 23.09
CA ILE A 353 -16.09 -2.29 23.54
C ILE A 353 -15.30 -2.06 24.84
N ALA A 354 -14.46 -1.02 24.90
CA ALA A 354 -13.70 -0.68 26.10
C ALA A 354 -14.59 -0.37 27.30
N GLN A 355 -15.79 0.20 27.08
CA GLN A 355 -16.81 0.44 28.08
C GLN A 355 -17.65 -0.80 28.43
N LYS A 356 -17.35 -1.97 27.85
CA LYS A 356 -18.13 -3.22 28.00
C LYS A 356 -19.58 -3.11 27.47
N LYS A 357 -19.76 -2.31 26.45
CA LYS A 357 -21.03 -2.07 25.76
C LYS A 357 -21.03 -2.69 24.36
N ALA A 358 -20.48 -3.89 24.21
CA ALA A 358 -20.35 -4.55 22.90
C ALA A 358 -21.71 -4.76 22.20
N ALA A 359 -22.78 -5.04 22.94
CA ALA A 359 -24.13 -5.16 22.37
C ALA A 359 -24.66 -3.83 21.78
N GLU A 360 -24.30 -2.67 22.37
CA GLU A 360 -24.61 -1.35 21.82
C GLU A 360 -23.81 -1.11 20.53
N ALA A 361 -22.54 -1.53 20.50
CA ALA A 361 -21.72 -1.46 19.29
C ALA A 361 -22.31 -2.33 18.15
N VAL A 362 -22.81 -3.53 18.45
CA VAL A 362 -23.51 -4.39 17.48
C VAL A 362 -24.73 -3.68 16.89
N SER A 363 -25.58 -3.07 17.72
CA SER A 363 -26.77 -2.36 17.25
C SER A 363 -26.40 -1.17 16.36
N TYR A 364 -25.43 -0.36 16.78
CA TYR A 364 -24.92 0.79 16.04
C TYR A 364 -24.37 0.39 14.67
N LEU A 365 -23.53 -0.66 14.63
CA LEU A 365 -22.89 -1.12 13.38
C LEU A 365 -23.85 -1.85 12.46
N SER A 366 -24.89 -2.50 12.99
CA SER A 366 -25.95 -3.12 12.20
C SER A 366 -26.68 -2.09 11.33
N GLU A 367 -27.03 -0.93 11.89
CA GLU A 367 -27.66 0.15 11.14
C GLU A 367 -26.73 0.69 10.04
N LEU A 368 -25.46 0.90 10.36
CA LEU A 368 -24.46 1.36 9.38
C LEU A 368 -24.19 0.34 8.28
N ASN A 369 -24.14 -0.95 8.60
CA ASN A 369 -23.94 -2.02 7.64
C ASN A 369 -25.12 -2.16 6.67
N ASN A 370 -26.37 -1.92 7.12
CA ASN A 370 -27.53 -1.86 6.24
C ASN A 370 -27.44 -0.69 5.24
N TYR A 371 -26.84 0.43 5.65
CA TYR A 371 -26.67 1.61 4.81
C TYR A 371 -25.48 1.51 3.85
N ARG A 372 -24.37 0.87 4.27
CA ARG A 372 -23.15 0.63 3.49
C ARG A 372 -22.74 -0.85 3.61
N PRO A 373 -23.47 -1.76 2.98
CA PRO A 373 -23.11 -3.17 3.01
C PRO A 373 -21.73 -3.38 2.40
N ASN A 374 -20.99 -4.33 2.96
CA ASN A 374 -19.66 -4.74 2.49
C ASN A 374 -18.54 -3.66 2.57
N ASN A 375 -18.78 -2.52 3.22
CA ASN A 375 -17.67 -1.65 3.55
C ASN A 375 -16.77 -2.34 4.59
N GLN A 376 -15.49 -2.51 4.26
CA GLN A 376 -14.59 -3.33 5.10
C GLN A 376 -14.45 -2.80 6.53
N VAL A 377 -14.42 -1.48 6.74
CA VAL A 377 -14.29 -0.90 8.08
C VAL A 377 -15.52 -1.24 8.91
N ILE A 378 -16.72 -0.97 8.38
CA ILE A 378 -17.98 -1.26 9.09
C ILE A 378 -18.14 -2.75 9.33
N THR A 379 -17.92 -3.58 8.30
CA THR A 379 -18.15 -5.03 8.37
C THR A 379 -17.20 -5.71 9.35
N LEU A 380 -15.91 -5.36 9.35
CA LEU A 380 -14.95 -5.96 10.27
C LEU A 380 -15.16 -5.50 11.71
N ASN A 381 -15.51 -4.22 11.92
CA ASN A 381 -15.90 -3.71 13.23
C ASN A 381 -17.18 -4.37 13.73
N TYR A 382 -18.17 -4.60 12.85
CA TYR A 382 -19.42 -5.27 13.20
C TYR A 382 -19.18 -6.72 13.63
N ALA A 383 -18.35 -7.44 12.88
CA ALA A 383 -17.96 -8.81 13.25
C ALA A 383 -17.20 -8.84 14.57
N ASN A 384 -16.26 -7.92 14.79
CA ASN A 384 -15.51 -7.83 16.04
C ASN A 384 -16.42 -7.49 17.23
N ALA A 385 -17.34 -6.52 17.08
CA ALA A 385 -18.32 -6.18 18.11
C ALA A 385 -19.25 -7.37 18.43
N ALA A 386 -19.65 -8.15 17.42
CA ALA A 386 -20.45 -9.35 17.61
C ALA A 386 -19.67 -10.44 18.37
N LEU A 387 -18.37 -10.61 18.11
CA LEU A 387 -17.50 -11.51 18.87
C LEU A 387 -17.39 -11.09 20.35
N GLU A 388 -17.19 -9.80 20.59
CA GLU A 388 -17.09 -9.23 21.94
C GLU A 388 -18.43 -9.25 22.71
N ALA A 389 -19.55 -9.23 21.97
CA ALA A 389 -20.90 -9.39 22.51
C ALA A 389 -21.34 -10.86 22.67
N GLU A 390 -20.44 -11.82 22.42
CA GLU A 390 -20.69 -13.27 22.43
C GLU A 390 -21.77 -13.73 21.41
N GLN A 391 -22.04 -12.90 20.40
CA GLN A 391 -22.96 -13.22 19.27
C GLN A 391 -22.20 -13.91 18.13
N TYR A 392 -21.63 -15.07 18.41
CA TYR A 392 -20.67 -15.74 17.52
C TYR A 392 -21.27 -16.18 16.17
N GLU A 393 -22.53 -16.61 16.14
CA GLU A 393 -23.21 -16.94 14.89
C GLU A 393 -23.42 -15.71 13.99
N LEU A 394 -23.72 -14.58 14.57
CA LEU A 394 -23.82 -13.31 13.84
C LEU A 394 -22.47 -12.95 13.23
N ALA A 395 -21.39 -13.01 14.02
CA ALA A 395 -20.03 -12.77 13.54
C ALA A 395 -19.66 -13.71 12.38
N GLU A 396 -19.94 -15.01 12.51
CA GLU A 396 -19.72 -15.99 11.45
C GLU A 396 -20.44 -15.61 10.16
N ASN A 397 -21.73 -15.27 10.23
CA ASN A 397 -22.53 -14.94 9.05
C ASN A 397 -22.03 -13.68 8.34
N ILE A 398 -21.69 -12.63 9.11
CA ILE A 398 -21.09 -11.40 8.59
C ILE A 398 -19.78 -11.70 7.85
N LEU A 399 -18.87 -12.46 8.50
CA LEU A 399 -17.54 -12.74 7.96
C LEU A 399 -17.58 -13.68 6.76
N LYS A 400 -18.48 -14.66 6.74
CA LYS A 400 -18.69 -15.50 5.56
C LYS A 400 -19.13 -14.68 4.35
N SER A 401 -20.11 -13.80 4.53
CA SER A 401 -20.56 -12.91 3.45
C SER A 401 -19.42 -12.01 2.97
N PHE A 402 -18.68 -11.40 3.88
CA PHE A 402 -17.53 -10.54 3.56
C PHE A 402 -16.43 -11.28 2.79
N LEU A 403 -16.08 -12.49 3.21
CA LEU A 403 -15.03 -13.29 2.58
C LEU A 403 -15.43 -13.90 1.22
N LEU A 404 -16.72 -13.93 0.86
CA LEU A 404 -17.14 -14.24 -0.53
C LEU A 404 -16.67 -13.15 -1.51
N GLU A 405 -16.69 -11.89 -1.09
CA GLU A 405 -16.25 -10.77 -1.93
C GLU A 405 -14.73 -10.49 -1.81
N LYS A 406 -14.16 -10.76 -0.63
CA LYS A 406 -12.75 -10.54 -0.31
C LYS A 406 -12.09 -11.81 0.24
N PRO A 407 -11.92 -12.85 -0.59
CA PRO A 407 -11.49 -14.17 -0.15
C PRO A 407 -10.09 -14.19 0.51
N ASP A 408 -9.23 -13.21 0.19
CA ASP A 408 -7.85 -13.15 0.69
C ASP A 408 -7.66 -12.19 1.86
N HIS A 409 -8.75 -11.66 2.44
CA HIS A 409 -8.68 -10.67 3.50
C HIS A 409 -8.22 -11.29 4.83
N SER A 410 -6.97 -11.03 5.23
CA SER A 410 -6.32 -11.69 6.37
C SER A 410 -7.05 -11.50 7.70
N LEU A 411 -7.40 -10.25 8.06
CA LEU A 411 -8.13 -9.99 9.32
C LEU A 411 -9.52 -10.65 9.32
N GLY A 412 -10.23 -10.63 8.19
CA GLY A 412 -11.52 -11.31 8.08
C GLY A 412 -11.43 -12.82 8.32
N LYS A 413 -10.38 -13.47 7.79
CA LYS A 413 -10.11 -14.89 8.02
C LYS A 413 -9.76 -15.19 9.49
N GLN A 414 -8.96 -14.33 10.12
CA GLN A 414 -8.63 -14.46 11.54
C GLN A 414 -9.86 -14.35 12.41
N LEU A 415 -10.70 -13.32 12.22
CA LEU A 415 -11.95 -13.14 12.97
C LEU A 415 -12.92 -14.32 12.75
N LEU A 416 -13.02 -14.86 11.53
CA LEU A 416 -13.85 -16.04 11.26
C LEU A 416 -13.33 -17.29 11.99
N THR A 417 -12.01 -17.46 12.04
CA THR A 417 -11.36 -18.54 12.80
C THR A 417 -11.68 -18.42 14.29
N ASP A 418 -11.65 -17.22 14.84
CA ASP A 418 -12.01 -16.94 16.23
C ASP A 418 -13.51 -17.20 16.49
N ALA A 419 -14.39 -16.83 15.56
CA ALA A 419 -15.83 -17.11 15.65
C ALA A 419 -16.10 -18.63 15.72
N TYR A 420 -15.44 -19.44 14.90
CA TYR A 420 -15.57 -20.90 14.94
C TYR A 420 -15.02 -21.49 16.23
N LYS A 421 -13.88 -21.00 16.70
CA LYS A 421 -13.27 -21.43 17.96
C LYS A 421 -14.20 -21.19 19.14
N LYS A 422 -14.80 -19.99 19.22
CA LYS A 422 -15.74 -19.62 20.30
C LYS A 422 -17.03 -20.43 20.27
N GLN A 423 -17.45 -20.90 19.10
CA GLN A 423 -18.62 -21.78 18.93
C GLN A 423 -18.30 -23.26 19.09
N GLU A 424 -17.05 -23.64 19.39
CA GLU A 424 -16.58 -25.03 19.45
C GLU A 424 -16.84 -25.83 18.16
N LYS A 425 -16.97 -25.14 17.02
CA LYS A 425 -17.12 -25.76 15.68
C LYS A 425 -15.76 -26.26 15.18
N LEU A 426 -15.21 -27.30 15.83
CA LEU A 426 -13.81 -27.72 15.68
C LEU A 426 -13.40 -28.02 14.23
N ALA A 427 -14.24 -28.70 13.46
CA ALA A 427 -13.93 -28.98 12.06
C ALA A 427 -13.76 -27.68 11.23
N ALA A 428 -14.66 -26.71 11.41
CA ALA A 428 -14.62 -25.41 10.71
C ALA A 428 -13.44 -24.55 11.23
N TYR A 429 -13.18 -24.58 12.54
CA TYR A 429 -12.03 -23.89 13.12
C TYR A 429 -10.70 -24.37 12.52
N HIS A 430 -10.47 -25.67 12.48
CA HIS A 430 -9.22 -26.21 11.93
C HIS A 430 -9.09 -25.94 10.43
N GLU A 431 -10.20 -25.99 9.68
CA GLU A 431 -10.19 -25.64 8.27
C GLU A 431 -9.87 -24.16 8.05
N ALA A 432 -10.52 -23.23 8.78
CA ALA A 432 -10.24 -21.81 8.70
C ALA A 432 -8.82 -21.47 9.14
N ASN A 433 -8.31 -22.13 10.20
CA ASN A 433 -6.93 -21.95 10.65
C ASN A 433 -5.92 -22.42 9.61
N ALA A 434 -6.21 -23.50 8.88
CA ALA A 434 -5.36 -23.93 7.77
C ALA A 434 -5.31 -22.87 6.65
N ASP A 435 -6.42 -22.23 6.36
CA ASP A 435 -6.49 -21.15 5.37
C ASP A 435 -5.68 -19.92 5.83
N VAL A 436 -5.77 -19.54 7.11
CA VAL A 436 -4.92 -18.49 7.70
C VAL A 436 -3.43 -18.86 7.56
N LEU A 437 -3.03 -20.07 7.95
CA LEU A 437 -1.63 -20.53 7.86
C LEU A 437 -1.11 -20.54 6.42
N SER A 438 -1.97 -20.83 5.45
CA SER A 438 -1.60 -20.83 4.04
C SER A 438 -1.18 -19.45 3.53
N GLN A 439 -1.78 -18.37 4.06
CA GLN A 439 -1.42 -16.99 3.73
C GLN A 439 0.01 -16.61 4.15
N TYR A 440 0.59 -17.38 5.09
CA TYR A 440 1.97 -17.24 5.55
C TYR A 440 2.93 -18.22 4.87
N GLY A 441 2.45 -19.00 3.87
CA GLY A 441 3.24 -20.02 3.21
C GLY A 441 3.60 -21.23 4.09
N VAL A 442 2.96 -21.38 5.24
CA VAL A 442 3.26 -22.47 6.22
C VAL A 442 2.42 -23.70 5.88
N TYR A 443 2.56 -24.19 4.66
CA TYR A 443 1.68 -25.21 4.08
C TYR A 443 1.69 -26.55 4.80
N LEU A 444 2.81 -26.97 5.41
CA LEU A 444 2.81 -28.20 6.20
C LEU A 444 1.91 -28.09 7.44
N LYS A 445 1.99 -26.96 8.16
CA LYS A 445 1.09 -26.74 9.30
C LYS A 445 -0.37 -26.60 8.86
N ALA A 446 -0.62 -25.95 7.71
CA ALA A 446 -1.96 -25.90 7.14
C ALA A 446 -2.50 -27.31 6.81
N ALA A 447 -1.66 -28.19 6.23
CA ALA A 447 -2.03 -29.57 5.99
C ALA A 447 -2.32 -30.34 7.29
N ASP A 448 -1.55 -30.11 8.37
CA ASP A 448 -1.82 -30.72 9.68
C ASP A 448 -3.15 -30.24 10.26
N GLU A 449 -3.49 -28.95 10.12
CA GLU A 449 -4.79 -28.42 10.53
C GLU A 449 -5.93 -29.07 9.74
N ILE A 450 -5.80 -29.27 8.43
CA ILE A 450 -6.81 -30.00 7.64
C ILE A 450 -6.93 -31.45 8.11
N GLN A 451 -5.83 -32.11 8.46
CA GLN A 451 -5.88 -33.47 9.03
C GLN A 451 -6.65 -33.51 10.35
N LYS A 452 -6.49 -32.47 11.20
CA LYS A 452 -7.28 -32.35 12.44
C LYS A 452 -8.75 -32.09 12.11
N ALA A 453 -9.06 -31.22 11.15
CA ALA A 453 -10.43 -30.95 10.73
C ALA A 453 -11.16 -32.23 10.32
N LEU A 454 -10.49 -33.12 9.59
CA LEU A 454 -11.03 -34.41 9.16
C LEU A 454 -11.44 -35.32 10.34
N ASN A 455 -10.80 -35.21 11.51
CA ASN A 455 -11.15 -36.01 12.69
C ASN A 455 -12.47 -35.58 13.34
N PHE A 456 -12.96 -34.37 13.03
CA PHE A 456 -14.21 -33.82 13.55
C PHE A 456 -15.36 -33.79 12.52
N VAL A 457 -15.17 -34.38 11.35
CA VAL A 457 -16.20 -34.48 10.31
C VAL A 457 -16.92 -35.84 10.42
N GLU A 458 -18.24 -35.80 10.51
CA GLU A 458 -19.04 -37.00 10.60
C GLU A 458 -18.89 -37.89 9.35
N PRO A 459 -18.93 -39.22 9.50
CA PRO A 459 -18.83 -40.13 8.36
C PRO A 459 -19.89 -39.92 7.28
N SER A 460 -21.04 -39.37 7.62
CA SER A 460 -22.13 -39.02 6.72
C SER A 460 -21.88 -37.80 5.83
N GLU A 461 -20.93 -36.91 6.23
CA GLU A 461 -20.57 -35.66 5.52
C GLU A 461 -19.56 -35.93 4.37
N ASN A 462 -19.88 -36.86 3.47
CA ASN A 462 -18.97 -37.31 2.41
C ASN A 462 -18.39 -36.16 1.55
N VAL A 463 -19.21 -35.17 1.17
CA VAL A 463 -18.78 -34.03 0.34
C VAL A 463 -17.71 -33.22 1.06
N LYS A 464 -17.92 -32.89 2.34
CA LYS A 464 -16.98 -32.15 3.18
C LYS A 464 -15.67 -32.91 3.38
N GLN A 465 -15.75 -34.24 3.64
CA GLN A 465 -14.57 -35.09 3.73
C GLN A 465 -13.73 -35.05 2.45
N GLN A 466 -14.37 -35.21 1.26
CA GLN A 466 -13.65 -35.19 -0.01
C GLN A 466 -13.00 -33.83 -0.26
N ARG A 467 -13.70 -32.73 0.04
CA ARG A 467 -13.17 -31.38 -0.08
C ARG A 467 -11.93 -31.17 0.81
N LEU A 468 -12.00 -31.58 2.07
CA LEU A 468 -10.85 -31.46 3.00
C LEU A 468 -9.68 -32.34 2.55
N LYS A 469 -9.90 -33.55 2.03
CA LYS A 469 -8.84 -34.40 1.48
C LYS A 469 -8.18 -33.76 0.25
N ALA A 470 -8.96 -33.07 -0.58
CA ALA A 470 -8.42 -32.32 -1.71
C ALA A 470 -7.54 -31.15 -1.23
N LEU A 471 -7.98 -30.36 -0.24
CA LEU A 471 -7.20 -29.29 0.39
C LEU A 471 -5.91 -29.81 1.01
N LEU A 472 -5.96 -30.92 1.74
CA LEU A 472 -4.77 -31.57 2.30
C LEU A 472 -3.73 -31.89 1.22
N THR A 473 -4.20 -32.43 0.10
CA THR A 473 -3.33 -32.77 -1.04
C THR A 473 -2.77 -31.49 -1.67
N GLN A 474 -3.61 -30.48 -1.83
CA GLN A 474 -3.21 -29.19 -2.38
C GLN A 474 -2.10 -28.52 -1.55
N TYR A 475 -2.24 -28.43 -0.22
CA TYR A 475 -1.22 -27.83 0.64
C TYR A 475 0.11 -28.59 0.60
N ARG A 476 0.06 -29.92 0.52
CA ARG A 476 1.28 -30.73 0.34
C ARG A 476 1.96 -30.50 -1.01
N LEU A 477 1.18 -30.25 -2.08
CA LEU A 477 1.74 -29.89 -3.39
C LEU A 477 2.35 -28.47 -3.36
N LEU A 478 1.65 -27.47 -2.82
CA LEU A 478 2.13 -26.11 -2.67
C LEU A 478 3.45 -26.05 -1.88
N GLN A 479 3.59 -26.88 -0.83
CA GLN A 479 4.87 -26.98 -0.10
C GLN A 479 6.00 -27.48 -0.98
N LYS A 480 5.73 -28.44 -1.86
CA LYS A 480 6.76 -28.96 -2.80
C LYS A 480 7.12 -27.93 -3.87
N GLU A 481 6.13 -27.17 -4.34
CA GLU A 481 6.35 -26.08 -5.30
C GLU A 481 7.16 -24.94 -4.67
N LEU A 482 6.81 -24.54 -3.45
CA LEU A 482 7.55 -23.50 -2.71
C LEU A 482 9.02 -23.90 -2.49
N ALA A 483 9.29 -25.17 -2.24
CA ALA A 483 10.66 -25.68 -2.07
C ALA A 483 11.48 -25.74 -3.38
N ARG A 484 10.85 -25.57 -4.54
CA ARG A 484 11.50 -25.54 -5.87
C ARG A 484 11.79 -24.13 -6.39
N LEU A 485 11.15 -23.12 -5.76
CA LEU A 485 11.42 -21.70 -6.02
C LEU A 485 12.67 -21.22 -5.28
#